data_1e06bc525bbab4bcc7aea612237fe56b
#
_entry.id   1e06bc525bbab4bcc7aea612237fe56b
#
_cell.length_a   1.000
_cell.length_b   1.000
_cell.length_c   1.000
_cell.angle_alpha   90.00
_cell.angle_beta   90.00
_cell.angle_gamma   90.00
#
_symmetry.space_group_name_H-M   'P 1'
#
loop_
_entity.id
_entity.type
_entity.pdbx_description
1 polymer ?
#
loop_
_entity_poly.entity_id
_entity_poly.type
_entity_poly.pdbx_seq_one_letter_code
_entity_poly.pdbx_strand_id
1 'polypeptide(L)'
;VTNLSGDLAKVFLKINKKYGTDTIVLGSDITQTGGRITSGSLTLDVALGGGWPTNQWHELIGESTNGKTAIALKTIAANQKRDPEFTTVWVAAEEWVPSYAEMCGVDSARVYVVSTNIMEEAYEAVIEIVESKAIDCIVIDSLPALVPSAEDDKEMEEATVGRGALLTNKFFRKVGKASKRSLVTPERPFIGLIINQWRSKVGVMYGDPRTTPGGLGK
;
A
#
# COMPACT_ATOMS: atom_id res chain seq x y z
N VAL A 1 24.90 -13.89 14.89
CA VAL A 1 25.91 -14.33 13.89
C VAL A 1 27.12 -14.95 14.60
N THR A 2 26.89 -15.61 15.74
CA THR A 2 27.99 -16.03 16.67
C THR A 2 28.65 -17.37 16.33
N ASN A 3 28.20 -18.11 15.33
CA ASN A 3 28.74 -19.45 15.02
C ASN A 3 29.24 -19.61 13.57
N LEU A 4 29.60 -18.53 12.89
CA LEU A 4 30.12 -18.59 11.52
C LEU A 4 31.64 -18.67 11.48
N SER A 5 32.22 -19.45 10.55
CA SER A 5 33.66 -19.45 10.26
C SER A 5 34.13 -18.01 9.93
N GLY A 6 35.33 -17.64 10.39
CA GLY A 6 35.82 -16.26 10.44
C GLY A 6 35.70 -15.45 9.12
N ASP A 7 35.83 -16.10 7.97
CA ASP A 7 35.77 -15.39 6.68
C ASP A 7 34.33 -15.12 6.19
N LEU A 8 33.40 -16.03 6.42
CA LEU A 8 31.99 -15.83 6.09
C LEU A 8 31.35 -14.74 6.98
N ALA A 9 31.73 -14.69 8.27
CA ALA A 9 31.31 -13.64 9.18
C ALA A 9 31.75 -12.24 8.70
N LYS A 10 32.99 -12.10 8.21
CA LYS A 10 33.51 -10.85 7.65
C LYS A 10 32.70 -10.41 6.41
N VAL A 11 32.34 -11.36 5.53
CA VAL A 11 31.53 -11.07 4.34
C VAL A 11 30.15 -10.59 4.75
N PHE A 12 29.48 -11.24 5.71
CA PHE A 12 28.15 -10.85 6.19
C PHE A 12 28.16 -9.46 6.84
N LEU A 13 29.18 -9.17 7.66
CA LEU A 13 29.35 -7.84 8.24
C LEU A 13 29.54 -6.77 7.17
N LYS A 14 30.33 -7.05 6.13
CA LYS A 14 30.51 -6.13 5.00
C LYS A 14 29.22 -5.88 4.25
N ILE A 15 28.41 -6.91 4.00
CA ILE A 15 27.12 -6.83 3.33
C ILE A 15 26.15 -6.01 4.17
N ASN A 16 26.01 -6.33 5.46
CA ASN A 16 25.13 -5.61 6.38
C ASN A 16 25.54 -4.14 6.55
N LYS A 17 26.84 -3.84 6.57
CA LYS A 17 27.32 -2.45 6.60
C LYS A 17 26.98 -1.70 5.32
N LYS A 18 26.99 -2.37 4.16
CA LYS A 18 26.73 -1.74 2.85
C LYS A 18 25.25 -1.52 2.57
N TYR A 19 24.40 -2.48 2.95
CA TYR A 19 23.00 -2.53 2.53
C TYR A 19 21.99 -2.38 3.68
N GLY A 20 22.45 -2.39 4.93
CA GLY A 20 21.64 -2.28 6.14
C GLY A 20 21.84 -3.49 7.07
N THR A 21 21.64 -3.27 8.38
CA THR A 21 21.94 -4.25 9.43
C THR A 21 21.14 -5.56 9.34
N ASP A 22 19.99 -5.54 8.70
CA ASP A 22 19.08 -6.67 8.58
C ASP A 22 19.12 -7.35 7.20
N THR A 23 20.13 -7.03 6.37
CA THR A 23 20.27 -7.64 5.05
C THR A 23 20.56 -9.13 5.13
N ILE A 24 21.39 -9.54 6.09
CA ILE A 24 21.66 -10.94 6.42
C ILE A 24 21.51 -11.10 7.93
N VAL A 25 20.56 -11.95 8.32
CA VAL A 25 20.28 -12.33 9.70
C VAL A 25 20.16 -13.84 9.82
N LEU A 26 20.34 -14.40 11.00
CA LEU A 26 20.02 -15.81 11.24
C LEU A 26 18.50 -15.99 11.22
N GLY A 27 18.00 -17.06 10.62
CA GLY A 27 16.57 -17.36 10.59
C GLY A 27 15.95 -17.49 11.99
N SER A 28 16.74 -17.98 12.97
CA SER A 28 16.33 -18.07 14.38
C SER A 28 16.21 -16.70 15.07
N ASP A 29 16.89 -15.68 14.57
CA ASP A 29 16.87 -14.33 15.14
C ASP A 29 15.70 -13.50 14.61
N ILE A 30 14.97 -14.02 13.61
CA ILE A 30 13.78 -13.36 13.06
C ILE A 30 12.67 -13.46 14.10
N THR A 31 12.41 -12.34 14.77
CA THR A 31 11.37 -12.20 15.79
C THR A 31 10.12 -11.52 15.26
N GLN A 32 10.24 -10.80 14.14
CA GLN A 32 9.14 -10.10 13.47
C GLN A 32 8.50 -11.02 12.44
N THR A 33 7.60 -11.86 12.88
CA THR A 33 6.59 -12.44 11.99
C THR A 33 5.54 -11.39 11.75
N GLY A 34 5.26 -11.06 10.49
CA GLY A 34 4.27 -10.04 10.14
C GLY A 34 2.97 -10.21 10.93
N GLY A 35 2.56 -9.18 11.66
CA GLY A 35 1.29 -9.12 12.37
C GLY A 35 0.12 -9.06 11.40
N ARG A 36 -1.09 -9.04 11.96
CA ARG A 36 -2.33 -8.82 11.20
C ARG A 36 -3.16 -7.76 11.89
N ILE A 37 -3.84 -6.94 11.11
CA ILE A 37 -4.84 -6.01 11.61
C ILE A 37 -6.21 -6.35 11.03
N THR A 38 -7.26 -6.03 11.77
CA THR A 38 -8.61 -6.33 11.32
C THR A 38 -9.01 -5.51 10.10
N SER A 39 -9.78 -6.11 9.22
CA SER A 39 -10.47 -5.40 8.12
C SER A 39 -11.73 -4.66 8.59
N GLY A 40 -12.15 -4.85 9.83
CA GLY A 40 -13.45 -4.39 10.34
C GLY A 40 -14.63 -5.27 9.93
N SER A 41 -14.37 -6.37 9.22
CA SER A 41 -15.36 -7.38 8.83
C SER A 41 -14.88 -8.76 9.29
N LEU A 42 -15.63 -9.41 10.17
CA LEU A 42 -15.28 -10.75 10.66
C LEU A 42 -15.15 -11.76 9.51
N THR A 43 -16.05 -11.72 8.55
CA THR A 43 -16.03 -12.63 7.39
C THR A 43 -14.77 -12.45 6.56
N LEU A 44 -14.37 -11.20 6.32
CA LEU A 44 -13.16 -10.89 5.57
C LEU A 44 -11.92 -11.27 6.38
N ASP A 45 -11.90 -10.99 7.67
CA ASP A 45 -10.78 -11.37 8.54
C ASP A 45 -10.57 -12.90 8.55
N VAL A 46 -11.64 -13.68 8.62
CA VAL A 46 -11.57 -15.16 8.53
C VAL A 46 -11.01 -15.58 7.17
N ALA A 47 -11.52 -15.01 6.08
CA ALA A 47 -11.05 -15.32 4.72
C ALA A 47 -9.57 -14.96 4.51
N LEU A 48 -9.09 -13.90 5.15
CA LEU A 48 -7.69 -13.47 5.11
C LEU A 48 -6.79 -14.23 6.12
N GLY A 49 -7.35 -15.13 6.93
CA GLY A 49 -6.60 -15.86 7.96
C GLY A 49 -6.25 -15.00 9.18
N GLY A 50 -7.13 -14.05 9.55
CA GLY A 50 -7.02 -13.21 10.75
C GLY A 50 -6.90 -11.71 10.48
N GLY A 51 -7.22 -11.25 9.27
CA GLY A 51 -7.15 -9.86 8.85
C GLY A 51 -6.00 -9.55 7.89
N TRP A 52 -5.76 -8.28 7.62
CA TRP A 52 -4.72 -7.82 6.70
C TRP A 52 -3.33 -8.12 7.24
N PRO A 53 -2.47 -8.84 6.49
CA PRO A 53 -1.04 -8.93 6.82
C PRO A 53 -0.40 -7.56 6.87
N THR A 54 0.40 -7.28 7.91
CA THR A 54 1.13 -6.01 8.04
C THR A 54 2.40 -5.97 7.18
N ASN A 55 2.93 -4.77 6.99
CA ASN A 55 4.13 -4.46 6.21
C ASN A 55 3.99 -4.83 4.72
N GLN A 56 2.77 -4.81 4.22
CA GLN A 56 2.41 -5.18 2.86
C GLN A 56 1.38 -4.21 2.27
N TRP A 57 1.29 -4.24 0.94
CA TRP A 57 0.28 -3.57 0.16
C TRP A 57 -0.80 -4.56 -0.27
N HIS A 58 -2.05 -4.15 -0.15
CA HIS A 58 -3.23 -4.94 -0.49
C HIS A 58 -4.05 -4.19 -1.52
N GLU A 59 -4.47 -4.88 -2.55
CA GLU A 59 -5.30 -4.31 -3.60
C GLU A 59 -6.75 -4.75 -3.43
N LEU A 60 -7.66 -3.77 -3.34
CA LEU A 60 -9.10 -3.96 -3.34
C LEU A 60 -9.61 -3.77 -4.76
N ILE A 61 -9.92 -4.87 -5.44
CA ILE A 61 -10.36 -4.85 -6.85
C ILE A 61 -11.83 -5.23 -6.91
N GLY A 62 -12.57 -4.53 -7.75
CA GLY A 62 -13.98 -4.84 -8.02
C GLY A 62 -14.60 -3.82 -8.97
N GLU A 63 -15.83 -4.11 -9.38
CA GLU A 63 -16.63 -3.16 -10.17
C GLU A 63 -16.88 -1.87 -9.39
N SER A 64 -17.28 -0.82 -10.08
CA SER A 64 -17.68 0.43 -9.45
C SER A 64 -18.79 0.17 -8.42
N THR A 65 -18.84 0.98 -7.37
CA THR A 65 -19.87 0.93 -6.31
C THR A 65 -19.97 -0.36 -5.48
N ASN A 66 -19.03 -1.30 -5.58
CA ASN A 66 -19.04 -2.56 -4.84
C ASN A 66 -18.47 -2.46 -3.39
N GLY A 67 -18.43 -1.25 -2.82
CA GLY A 67 -18.08 -1.05 -1.41
C GLY A 67 -16.59 -1.12 -1.08
N LYS A 68 -15.69 -0.99 -2.06
CA LYS A 68 -14.22 -1.02 -1.82
C LYS A 68 -13.77 0.08 -0.86
N THR A 69 -14.22 1.32 -1.08
CA THR A 69 -13.98 2.47 -0.19
C THR A 69 -14.56 2.20 1.20
N ALA A 70 -15.75 1.61 1.31
CA ALA A 70 -16.34 1.25 2.59
C ALA A 70 -15.49 0.21 3.36
N ILE A 71 -14.90 -0.78 2.68
CA ILE A 71 -13.98 -1.74 3.30
C ILE A 71 -12.75 -1.04 3.86
N ALA A 72 -12.15 -0.12 3.10
CA ALA A 72 -11.00 0.66 3.57
C ALA A 72 -11.37 1.51 4.80
N LEU A 73 -12.50 2.23 4.76
CA LEU A 73 -12.99 3.04 5.89
C LEU A 73 -13.31 2.17 7.12
N LYS A 74 -13.94 1.00 6.96
CA LYS A 74 -14.20 0.06 8.05
C LYS A 74 -12.91 -0.50 8.65
N THR A 75 -11.90 -0.76 7.82
CA THR A 75 -10.56 -1.13 8.31
C THR A 75 -10.00 -0.05 9.21
N ILE A 76 -10.01 1.21 8.79
CA ILE A 76 -9.53 2.34 9.59
C ILE A 76 -10.31 2.44 10.90
N ALA A 77 -11.65 2.50 10.82
CA ALA A 77 -12.52 2.66 11.98
C ALA A 77 -12.32 1.57 13.04
N ALA A 78 -12.19 0.32 12.60
CA ALA A 78 -11.99 -0.80 13.52
C ALA A 78 -10.64 -0.77 14.23
N ASN A 79 -9.58 -0.32 13.54
CA ASN A 79 -8.25 -0.23 14.14
C ASN A 79 -8.10 1.03 15.00
N GLN A 80 -8.70 2.14 14.62
CA GLN A 80 -8.80 3.34 15.48
C GLN A 80 -9.51 3.09 16.81
N LYS A 81 -10.48 2.16 16.85
CA LYS A 81 -11.13 1.73 18.10
C LYS A 81 -10.22 0.88 18.99
N ARG A 82 -9.30 0.13 18.40
CA ARG A 82 -8.37 -0.77 19.12
C ARG A 82 -7.12 -0.04 19.60
N ASP A 83 -6.68 0.94 18.81
CA ASP A 83 -5.47 1.71 19.07
C ASP A 83 -5.78 3.22 18.93
N PRO A 84 -5.76 3.98 20.03
CA PRO A 84 -5.95 5.43 20.02
C PRO A 84 -4.91 6.18 19.16
N GLU A 85 -3.71 5.60 18.99
CA GLU A 85 -2.62 6.18 18.21
C GLU A 85 -2.65 5.77 16.73
N PHE A 86 -3.65 4.96 16.31
CA PHE A 86 -3.75 4.50 14.93
C PHE A 86 -3.99 5.65 13.97
N THR A 87 -3.01 5.92 13.13
CA THR A 87 -2.97 7.07 12.23
C THR A 87 -3.00 6.62 10.77
N THR A 88 -3.81 7.31 9.98
CA THR A 88 -4.01 6.99 8.55
C THR A 88 -3.66 8.16 7.66
N VAL A 89 -3.06 7.88 6.50
CA VAL A 89 -3.01 8.79 5.37
C VAL A 89 -3.95 8.28 4.27
N TRP A 90 -4.78 9.17 3.76
CA TRP A 90 -5.70 8.92 2.67
C TRP A 90 -5.31 9.75 1.45
N VAL A 91 -4.87 9.09 0.40
CA VAL A 91 -4.61 9.75 -0.89
C VAL A 91 -5.94 9.83 -1.63
N ALA A 92 -6.50 11.04 -1.64
CA ALA A 92 -7.78 11.35 -2.27
C ALA A 92 -7.57 11.76 -3.73
N ALA A 93 -7.35 10.79 -4.60
CA ALA A 93 -7.40 10.99 -6.04
C ALA A 93 -8.85 11.21 -6.51
N GLU A 94 -9.80 10.65 -5.76
CA GLU A 94 -11.21 11.00 -5.76
C GLU A 94 -11.53 11.88 -4.54
N GLU A 95 -12.73 12.41 -4.44
CA GLU A 95 -13.10 13.31 -3.34
C GLU A 95 -13.11 12.59 -1.98
N TRP A 96 -12.45 13.17 -0.96
CA TRP A 96 -12.64 12.77 0.42
C TRP A 96 -13.96 13.33 0.96
N VAL A 97 -14.84 12.45 1.41
CA VAL A 97 -16.15 12.82 1.98
C VAL A 97 -16.16 12.53 3.49
N PRO A 98 -15.88 13.54 4.35
CA PRO A 98 -15.79 13.35 5.79
C PRO A 98 -17.04 12.73 6.42
N SER A 99 -18.23 13.16 6.01
CA SER A 99 -19.50 12.66 6.54
C SER A 99 -19.68 11.15 6.26
N TYR A 100 -19.24 10.67 5.12
CA TYR A 100 -19.28 9.25 4.79
C TYR A 100 -18.26 8.44 5.61
N ALA A 101 -17.06 8.98 5.81
CA ALA A 101 -16.05 8.36 6.65
C ALA A 101 -16.53 8.23 8.10
N GLU A 102 -17.12 9.28 8.67
CA GLU A 102 -17.71 9.31 10.02
C GLU A 102 -18.88 8.32 10.14
N MET A 103 -19.74 8.24 9.13
CA MET A 103 -20.83 7.25 9.08
C MET A 103 -20.27 5.81 9.07
N CYS A 104 -19.12 5.58 8.46
CA CYS A 104 -18.38 4.31 8.55
C CYS A 104 -17.72 4.07 9.90
N GLY A 105 -17.69 5.07 10.78
CA GLY A 105 -17.11 5.02 12.13
C GLY A 105 -15.66 5.50 12.22
N VAL A 106 -15.16 6.17 11.19
CA VAL A 106 -13.81 6.75 11.17
C VAL A 106 -13.76 8.01 12.02
N ASP A 107 -12.73 8.14 12.85
CA ASP A 107 -12.35 9.40 13.48
C ASP A 107 -11.49 10.21 12.50
N SER A 108 -12.10 11.20 11.87
CA SER A 108 -11.45 12.03 10.85
C SER A 108 -10.30 12.88 11.41
N ALA A 109 -10.23 13.11 12.73
CA ALA A 109 -9.12 13.82 13.36
C ALA A 109 -7.79 13.07 13.31
N ARG A 110 -7.85 11.76 13.02
CA ARG A 110 -6.69 10.86 12.88
C ARG A 110 -6.45 10.39 11.44
N VAL A 111 -7.00 11.13 10.46
CA VAL A 111 -6.81 10.87 9.03
C VAL A 111 -6.22 12.10 8.38
N TYR A 112 -5.04 11.97 7.81
CA TYR A 112 -4.41 13.00 6.99
C TYR A 112 -4.77 12.76 5.53
N VAL A 113 -5.23 13.78 4.84
CA VAL A 113 -5.67 13.68 3.44
C VAL A 113 -4.62 14.32 2.52
N VAL A 114 -4.10 13.53 1.58
CA VAL A 114 -3.30 14.03 0.47
C VAL A 114 -4.24 14.25 -0.71
N SER A 115 -4.56 15.52 -0.97
CA SER A 115 -5.52 15.92 -2.02
C SER A 115 -4.79 16.24 -3.31
N THR A 116 -4.55 15.20 -4.12
CA THR A 116 -3.99 15.33 -5.46
C THR A 116 -4.44 14.14 -6.32
N ASN A 117 -4.67 14.40 -7.60
CA ASN A 117 -4.88 13.37 -8.61
C ASN A 117 -3.64 13.19 -9.51
N ILE A 118 -2.59 13.98 -9.29
CA ILE A 118 -1.32 13.86 -10.03
C ILE A 118 -0.53 12.67 -9.50
N MET A 119 -0.27 11.72 -10.39
CA MET A 119 0.34 10.43 -10.05
C MET A 119 1.73 10.57 -9.41
N GLU A 120 2.58 11.42 -9.95
CA GLU A 120 3.93 11.67 -9.46
C GLU A 120 3.91 12.23 -8.04
N GLU A 121 3.08 13.24 -7.77
CA GLU A 121 2.93 13.86 -6.44
C GLU A 121 2.42 12.86 -5.41
N ALA A 122 1.34 12.14 -5.76
CA ALA A 122 0.76 11.13 -4.87
C ALA A 122 1.78 10.04 -4.51
N TYR A 123 2.52 9.54 -5.49
CA TYR A 123 3.49 8.47 -5.28
C TYR A 123 4.72 8.92 -4.48
N GLU A 124 5.23 10.12 -4.72
CA GLU A 124 6.36 10.68 -3.96
C GLU A 124 5.95 10.91 -2.51
N ALA A 125 4.80 11.55 -2.26
CA ALA A 125 4.28 11.75 -0.91
C ALA A 125 4.11 10.42 -0.16
N VAL A 126 3.52 9.40 -0.79
CA VAL A 126 3.35 8.07 -0.18
C VAL A 126 4.69 7.42 0.16
N ILE A 127 5.68 7.50 -0.72
CA ILE A 127 7.00 6.91 -0.47
C ILE A 127 7.65 7.56 0.75
N GLU A 128 7.68 8.89 0.83
CA GLU A 128 8.26 9.64 1.94
C GLU A 128 7.57 9.33 3.27
N ILE A 129 6.21 9.28 3.24
CA ILE A 129 5.41 8.94 4.43
C ILE A 129 5.72 7.52 4.91
N VAL A 130 5.82 6.53 4.02
CA VAL A 130 6.16 5.15 4.39
C VAL A 130 7.58 5.03 4.92
N GLU A 131 8.54 5.78 4.34
CA GLU A 131 9.93 5.81 4.80
C GLU A 131 10.07 6.41 6.20
N SER A 132 9.18 7.32 6.60
CA SER A 132 9.16 7.88 7.97
C SER A 132 8.88 6.84 9.06
N LYS A 133 8.25 5.70 8.71
CA LYS A 133 7.82 4.62 9.63
C LYS A 133 6.87 5.08 10.75
N ALA A 134 6.24 6.24 10.58
CA ALA A 134 5.38 6.87 11.59
C ALA A 134 3.88 6.67 11.34
N ILE A 135 3.51 5.94 10.29
CA ILE A 135 2.12 5.73 9.87
C ILE A 135 1.70 4.27 10.00
N ASP A 136 0.43 4.02 10.30
CA ASP A 136 -0.13 2.66 10.44
C ASP A 136 -0.85 2.19 9.18
N CYS A 137 -1.53 3.13 8.50
CA CYS A 137 -2.33 2.81 7.32
C CYS A 137 -2.19 3.89 6.25
N ILE A 138 -2.05 3.47 5.01
CA ILE A 138 -2.17 4.34 3.84
C ILE A 138 -3.24 3.77 2.92
N VAL A 139 -4.14 4.62 2.46
CA VAL A 139 -5.16 4.26 1.46
C VAL A 139 -4.95 5.12 0.22
N ILE A 140 -4.96 4.51 -0.96
CA ILE A 140 -5.00 5.20 -2.25
C ILE A 140 -6.40 4.97 -2.86
N ASP A 141 -7.21 6.00 -2.91
CA ASP A 141 -8.58 5.95 -3.46
C ASP A 141 -8.75 6.99 -4.57
N SER A 142 -8.71 6.60 -5.79
CA SER A 142 -8.44 5.27 -6.35
C SER A 142 -7.26 5.32 -7.32
N LEU A 143 -6.60 4.18 -7.55
CA LEU A 143 -5.50 4.11 -8.52
C LEU A 143 -5.91 4.57 -9.95
N PRO A 144 -7.10 4.20 -10.46
CA PRO A 144 -7.58 4.68 -11.76
C PRO A 144 -7.82 6.17 -11.88
N ALA A 145 -7.99 6.89 -10.76
CA ALA A 145 -8.23 8.32 -10.73
C ALA A 145 -6.93 9.16 -10.77
N LEU A 146 -5.78 8.51 -10.54
CA LEU A 146 -4.48 9.16 -10.65
C LEU A 146 -4.07 9.32 -12.11
N VAL A 147 -3.63 10.51 -12.47
CA VAL A 147 -3.24 10.92 -13.82
C VAL A 147 -1.77 11.30 -13.84
N PRO A 148 -0.96 10.80 -14.80
CA PRO A 148 0.41 11.30 -14.99
C PRO A 148 0.41 12.81 -15.30
N SER A 149 1.32 13.58 -14.69
CA SER A 149 1.44 15.03 -14.90
C SER A 149 1.53 15.44 -16.38
N ALA A 150 2.21 14.63 -17.20
CA ALA A 150 2.30 14.89 -18.63
C ALA A 150 1.02 14.60 -19.44
N GLU A 151 0.01 14.00 -18.83
CA GLU A 151 -1.32 13.84 -19.43
C GLU A 151 -2.23 14.99 -19.02
N ASP A 152 -2.01 15.57 -17.85
CA ASP A 152 -2.75 16.73 -17.35
C ASP A 152 -2.44 18.02 -18.14
N ASP A 153 -1.17 18.14 -18.58
CA ASP A 153 -0.67 19.30 -19.35
C ASP A 153 -0.98 19.23 -20.86
N LYS A 154 -1.58 18.14 -21.38
CA LYS A 154 -1.77 17.92 -22.81
C LYS A 154 -3.20 18.15 -23.26
N GLU A 155 -3.34 18.61 -24.49
CA GLU A 155 -4.63 18.65 -25.17
C GLU A 155 -5.19 17.21 -25.31
N MET A 156 -6.51 17.04 -25.22
CA MET A 156 -7.21 15.76 -25.13
C MET A 156 -6.96 14.80 -26.31
N GLU A 157 -6.32 15.26 -27.38
CA GLU A 157 -6.04 14.47 -28.58
C GLU A 157 -4.71 13.69 -28.54
N GLU A 158 -3.80 13.99 -27.60
CA GLU A 158 -2.51 13.30 -27.49
C GLU A 158 -2.53 12.13 -26.50
N ALA A 159 -2.74 10.93 -26.99
CA ALA A 159 -2.69 9.72 -26.17
C ALA A 159 -1.26 9.36 -25.71
N THR A 160 -0.98 9.44 -24.41
CA THR A 160 0.24 8.94 -23.79
C THR A 160 0.03 7.50 -23.30
N VAL A 161 0.07 6.55 -24.22
CA VAL A 161 -0.17 5.14 -23.92
C VAL A 161 0.95 4.59 -23.04
N GLY A 162 0.59 4.07 -21.85
CA GLY A 162 1.49 3.27 -21.00
C GLY A 162 2.32 4.03 -19.95
N ARG A 163 2.33 5.36 -19.90
CA ARG A 163 3.10 6.13 -18.92
C ARG A 163 2.64 5.88 -17.49
N GLY A 164 1.33 5.86 -17.25
CA GLY A 164 0.76 5.55 -15.95
C GLY A 164 1.17 4.17 -15.43
N ALA A 165 1.21 3.16 -16.31
CA ALA A 165 1.66 1.82 -15.95
C ALA A 165 3.17 1.79 -15.58
N LEU A 166 4.00 2.55 -16.29
CA LEU A 166 5.44 2.67 -15.98
C LEU A 166 5.67 3.37 -14.62
N LEU A 167 4.94 4.45 -14.35
CA LEU A 167 5.00 5.17 -13.07
C LEU A 167 4.54 4.28 -11.92
N THR A 168 3.43 3.60 -12.07
CA THR A 168 2.89 2.65 -11.08
C THR A 168 3.90 1.53 -10.79
N ASN A 169 4.51 0.93 -11.80
CA ASN A 169 5.56 -0.08 -11.62
C ASN A 169 6.79 0.48 -10.90
N LYS A 170 7.19 1.72 -11.19
CA LYS A 170 8.29 2.39 -10.49
C LYS A 170 7.93 2.67 -9.03
N PHE A 171 6.72 3.12 -8.78
CA PHE A 171 6.18 3.33 -7.44
C PHE A 171 6.25 2.05 -6.59
N PHE A 172 5.69 0.92 -7.08
CA PHE A 172 5.69 -0.32 -6.31
C PHE A 172 7.08 -0.84 -6.00
N ARG A 173 8.05 -0.67 -6.90
CA ARG A 173 9.46 -1.02 -6.61
C ARG A 173 10.05 -0.16 -5.50
N LYS A 174 9.76 1.15 -5.49
CA LYS A 174 10.26 2.07 -4.46
C LYS A 174 9.53 1.86 -3.13
N VAL A 175 8.21 1.88 -3.14
CA VAL A 175 7.41 1.75 -1.92
C VAL A 175 7.55 0.36 -1.29
N GLY A 176 7.74 -0.69 -2.07
CA GLY A 176 8.05 -2.03 -1.55
C GLY A 176 9.36 -2.06 -0.77
N LYS A 177 10.36 -1.23 -1.16
CA LYS A 177 11.59 -1.05 -0.38
C LYS A 177 11.32 -0.24 0.90
N ALA A 178 10.59 0.88 0.78
CA ALA A 178 10.22 1.74 1.89
C ALA A 178 9.37 1.02 2.95
N SER A 179 8.53 0.08 2.51
CA SER A 179 7.65 -0.72 3.38
C SER A 179 8.37 -1.78 4.21
N LYS A 180 9.64 -2.06 3.91
CA LYS A 180 10.39 -3.04 4.70
C LYS A 180 10.58 -2.55 6.12
N ARG A 181 10.31 -3.45 7.05
CA ARG A 181 10.57 -3.27 8.49
C ARG A 181 11.71 -4.20 8.91
N SER A 182 12.38 -3.85 10.01
CA SER A 182 13.41 -4.71 10.58
C SER A 182 12.83 -6.09 10.90
N LEU A 183 13.61 -7.14 10.64
CA LEU A 183 13.23 -8.51 10.97
C LEU A 183 13.52 -8.87 12.42
N VAL A 184 14.39 -8.10 13.08
CA VAL A 184 14.91 -8.40 14.43
C VAL A 184 14.55 -7.31 15.45
N THR A 185 14.31 -6.07 15.01
CA THR A 185 13.96 -4.95 15.90
C THR A 185 12.48 -4.61 15.72
N PRO A 186 11.71 -4.49 16.82
CA PRO A 186 10.33 -4.05 16.74
C PRO A 186 10.21 -2.66 16.09
N GLU A 187 9.42 -2.56 15.04
CA GLU A 187 9.07 -1.32 14.38
C GLU A 187 7.54 -1.23 14.25
N ARG A 188 7.03 -0.01 14.12
CA ARG A 188 5.58 0.21 13.92
C ARG A 188 5.10 -0.52 12.68
N PRO A 189 4.12 -1.43 12.80
CA PRO A 189 3.58 -2.13 11.65
C PRO A 189 2.77 -1.17 10.77
N PHE A 190 2.67 -1.48 9.49
CA PHE A 190 1.99 -0.65 8.52
C PHE A 190 1.18 -1.52 7.56
N ILE A 191 0.10 -0.99 7.00
CA ILE A 191 -0.58 -1.54 5.83
C ILE A 191 -0.79 -0.48 4.77
N GLY A 192 -0.68 -0.88 3.50
CA GLY A 192 -1.16 -0.10 2.36
C GLY A 192 -2.41 -0.74 1.76
N LEU A 193 -3.44 0.04 1.53
CA LEU A 193 -4.65 -0.36 0.81
C LEU A 193 -4.76 0.44 -0.48
N ILE A 194 -4.97 -0.24 -1.59
CA ILE A 194 -5.13 0.38 -2.90
C ILE A 194 -6.50 -0.01 -3.45
N ILE A 195 -7.30 0.98 -3.75
CA ILE A 195 -8.58 0.77 -4.40
C ILE A 195 -8.36 0.80 -5.91
N ASN A 196 -8.77 -0.28 -6.58
CA ASN A 196 -8.67 -0.42 -8.02
C ASN A 196 -9.99 -0.92 -8.62
N GLN A 197 -10.15 -0.77 -9.93
CA GLN A 197 -11.36 -1.15 -10.65
C GLN A 197 -11.03 -2.10 -11.78
N TRP A 198 -11.96 -3.03 -12.07
CA TRP A 198 -11.89 -3.83 -13.27
C TRP A 198 -12.12 -2.97 -14.50
N ARG A 199 -11.33 -3.21 -15.53
CA ARG A 199 -11.56 -2.71 -16.89
C ARG A 199 -11.61 -3.88 -17.85
N SER A 200 -12.41 -3.78 -18.90
CA SER A 200 -12.50 -4.78 -19.95
C SER A 200 -11.54 -4.42 -21.07
N LYS A 201 -10.73 -5.39 -21.49
CA LYS A 201 -9.94 -5.27 -22.74
C LYS A 201 -10.87 -5.41 -23.93
N VAL A 202 -10.82 -4.44 -24.82
CA VAL A 202 -11.56 -4.51 -26.12
C VAL A 202 -10.87 -5.54 -27.02
N GLY A 203 -11.68 -6.38 -27.71
CA GLY A 203 -11.17 -7.34 -28.71
C GLY A 203 -10.68 -8.68 -28.16
N VAL A 204 -10.90 -9.01 -26.88
CA VAL A 204 -10.61 -10.34 -26.33
C VAL A 204 -11.77 -11.28 -26.70
N MET A 205 -11.53 -12.18 -27.68
CA MET A 205 -12.52 -13.18 -28.12
C MET A 205 -12.55 -14.44 -27.24
N TYR A 206 -11.48 -14.75 -26.50
CA TYR A 206 -11.34 -15.91 -25.63
C TYR A 206 -10.61 -15.56 -24.33
N GLY A 207 -11.02 -16.18 -23.22
CA GLY A 207 -10.43 -15.96 -21.88
C GLY A 207 -11.10 -14.81 -21.10
N ASP A 208 -10.53 -14.45 -19.95
CA ASP A 208 -11.06 -13.38 -19.10
C ASP A 208 -10.64 -12.00 -19.69
N PRO A 209 -11.60 -11.17 -20.14
CA PRO A 209 -11.29 -9.85 -20.67
C PRO A 209 -10.91 -8.84 -19.58
N ARG A 210 -11.12 -9.16 -18.30
CA ARG A 210 -10.87 -8.24 -17.19
C ARG A 210 -9.38 -7.94 -17.03
N THR A 211 -9.08 -6.68 -16.79
CA THR A 211 -7.74 -6.17 -16.48
C THR A 211 -7.83 -5.06 -15.44
N THR A 212 -6.73 -4.75 -14.79
CA THR A 212 -6.65 -3.62 -13.88
C THR A 212 -5.76 -2.52 -14.46
N PRO A 213 -6.08 -1.24 -14.23
CA PRO A 213 -5.17 -0.14 -14.46
C PRO A 213 -3.86 -0.35 -13.69
N GLY A 214 -2.73 0.05 -14.29
CA GLY A 214 -1.43 -0.06 -13.67
C GLY A 214 -0.75 -1.43 -13.77
N GLY A 215 -1.40 -2.46 -14.31
CA GLY A 215 -0.78 -3.76 -14.58
C GLY A 215 -0.42 -4.58 -13.33
N LEU A 216 -1.07 -4.34 -12.21
CA LEU A 216 -0.80 -4.99 -10.91
C LEU A 216 -1.36 -6.40 -10.78
N GLY A 217 -1.92 -6.96 -11.76
CA GLY A 217 -2.68 -8.21 -11.66
C GLY A 217 -2.01 -9.41 -12.33
N LYS A 218 -0.72 -9.68 -12.10
CA LYS A 218 -0.14 -10.99 -12.45
C LYS A 218 1.00 -11.37 -11.55
#